data_0a2b52596376400afd95593d579af7fe
#
_entry.id   0a2b52596376400afd95593d579af7fe
#
_cell.length_a   1.000
_cell.length_b   1.000
_cell.length_c   1.000
_cell.angle_alpha   90.00
_cell.angle_beta   90.00
_cell.angle_gamma   90.00
#
_symmetry.space_group_name_H-M   'P 1'
#
loop_
_entity.id
_entity.type
_entity.pdbx_description
1 polymer ?
#
loop_
_entity_poly.entity_id
_entity_poly.type
_entity_poly.pdbx_seq_one_letter_code
_entity_poly.pdbx_strand_id
1 'polypeptide(L)'
;MQRHPARQAFVEDSQEVSIEPICHNPQNTYLCAELRSRETFLSHNSLTDMGEARVRKKESVLQTYVGYFVGHGNCLDRANATPAIDRNYDLPTQPGGAAPERASALLSQFDRKRRAAQLVVPTDDGKVKAKLRELGEPITLFGEGPADRRDRLRELLLVEEEEGDGMTPDVPMAEAEDVADQEEEFYTEGIPDLLKARQDIARYSLPRAKARVARQREDSTIPRRKHVEHRKAIKEKLAGFELFGTQIAGDRPVSIARFAPNGETIAAGNWSGGIKLLSVPNLEEKATLRGHTGIVGGISWLPGATLPTSGVSETSLNLASGGGGQGGKSDIHLWSLASDTPISTLEGHSDRVCRVEFHPSGKYLASASFDTTWRLWDVEASTELLLQEGHSRQVYAVSFNTDGSLLASGGFDSIGRIWDLRTGRTVMILEGHIREIYSLDWSIDGHRVLSGSGDGWVKCWDLRKVRPLGGLGAHNGNVSDLRWFKGIDGDLSIKPDVDMANGIRNETTPRKAGTFFVSSGFDRNVNIFSADDWSLAKQLSGHSGNVLSVDVSQDSKWIASSGHDRTVKLWGRNDGEGI
;
A
#
# COMPACT_ATOMS: atom_id res chain seq x y z
N MET A 1 62.83 -2.93 8.94
CA MET A 1 63.56 -1.64 8.94
C MET A 1 62.65 -0.58 8.41
N GLN A 2 62.34 0.36 9.30
CA GLN A 2 62.03 1.81 9.11
C GLN A 2 60.72 2.14 8.38
N ARG A 3 59.77 2.79 8.91
CA ARG A 3 59.46 3.81 9.94
C ARG A 3 58.42 4.75 9.32
N HIS A 4 57.32 4.95 10.02
CA HIS A 4 56.39 6.08 9.85
C HIS A 4 57.06 7.45 9.98
N PRO A 5 56.44 8.55 9.48
CA PRO A 5 55.89 9.54 10.38
C PRO A 5 54.50 10.07 9.96
N ALA A 6 53.55 10.25 10.86
CA ALA A 6 53.31 11.34 11.83
C ALA A 6 52.43 12.48 11.28
N ARG A 7 51.30 12.62 11.98
CA ARG A 7 50.33 13.71 12.05
C ARG A 7 50.93 15.12 12.07
N GLN A 8 50.21 16.04 11.42
CA GLN A 8 50.14 17.42 11.87
C GLN A 8 48.73 17.98 11.74
N ALA A 9 48.25 18.51 12.89
CA ALA A 9 47.04 19.29 13.04
C ALA A 9 47.29 20.73 12.61
N PHE A 10 46.29 21.40 12.02
CA PHE A 10 46.24 22.85 11.99
C PHE A 10 44.88 23.32 12.51
N VAL A 11 44.93 24.17 13.50
CA VAL A 11 43.87 24.99 14.11
C VAL A 11 44.05 26.39 13.55
N GLU A 12 42.92 27.12 13.42
CA GLU A 12 42.72 28.57 13.13
C GLU A 12 41.89 28.76 11.85
N ASP A 13 40.85 29.56 11.76
CA ASP A 13 40.38 30.72 12.46
C ASP A 13 38.88 30.94 12.22
N SER A 14 38.19 31.45 13.21
CA SER A 14 36.81 31.91 13.19
C SER A 14 36.65 33.19 12.37
N GLN A 15 35.84 33.17 11.33
CA GLN A 15 35.21 34.37 10.75
C GLN A 15 33.71 34.20 10.65
N GLU A 16 32.98 35.06 11.36
CA GLU A 16 31.55 35.26 11.26
C GLU A 16 31.19 35.67 9.84
N VAL A 17 30.34 34.85 9.18
CA VAL A 17 29.68 35.20 7.93
C VAL A 17 28.19 35.23 8.18
N SER A 18 27.64 36.43 8.11
CA SER A 18 26.20 36.71 8.11
C SER A 18 25.51 35.93 7.02
N ILE A 19 24.54 35.10 7.38
CA ILE A 19 23.73 34.30 6.46
C ILE A 19 22.50 35.11 6.05
N GLU A 20 22.50 35.63 4.82
CA GLU A 20 21.26 36.00 4.14
C GLU A 20 20.58 34.74 3.61
N PRO A 21 19.25 34.62 3.71
CA PRO A 21 18.53 33.44 3.21
C PRO A 21 18.35 33.51 1.69
N ILE A 22 19.06 32.67 0.96
CA ILE A 22 18.84 32.46 -0.47
C ILE A 22 17.70 31.47 -0.64
N CYS A 23 16.51 31.97 -0.95
CA CYS A 23 15.41 31.17 -1.46
C CYS A 23 15.58 30.99 -2.97
N HIS A 24 16.13 29.87 -3.39
CA HIS A 24 16.07 29.42 -4.77
C HIS A 24 15.49 28.02 -4.87
N ASN A 25 14.16 27.96 -5.06
CA ASN A 25 13.50 26.76 -5.55
C ASN A 25 12.67 27.16 -6.79
N PRO A 26 13.04 26.70 -7.99
CA PRO A 26 12.39 27.13 -9.25
C PRO A 26 10.92 26.75 -9.38
N GLN A 27 10.37 25.92 -8.50
CA GLN A 27 8.97 25.51 -8.55
C GLN A 27 8.00 26.49 -7.90
N ASN A 28 8.47 27.48 -7.13
CA ASN A 28 7.61 28.49 -6.51
C ASN A 28 7.36 29.73 -7.37
N THR A 29 8.11 29.92 -8.45
CA THR A 29 7.94 31.05 -9.36
C THR A 29 6.67 30.98 -10.20
N TYR A 30 6.18 29.78 -10.52
CA TYR A 30 4.94 29.59 -11.28
C TYR A 30 3.68 29.92 -10.49
N LEU A 31 3.65 29.63 -9.18
CA LEU A 31 2.49 29.96 -8.35
C LEU A 31 2.33 31.47 -8.09
N CYS A 32 3.43 32.20 -7.97
CA CYS A 32 3.41 33.65 -7.82
C CYS A 32 3.01 34.40 -9.11
N ALA A 33 3.33 33.84 -10.27
CA ALA A 33 2.92 34.43 -11.55
C ALA A 33 1.41 34.24 -11.82
N GLU A 34 0.84 33.10 -11.43
CA GLU A 34 -0.61 32.85 -11.58
C GLU A 34 -1.46 33.68 -10.61
N LEU A 35 -0.96 33.98 -9.44
CA LEU A 35 -1.66 34.88 -8.50
C LEU A 35 -1.61 36.35 -8.95
N ARG A 36 -0.50 36.80 -9.54
CA ARG A 36 -0.41 38.17 -10.09
C ARG A 36 -1.25 38.35 -11.35
N SER A 37 -1.37 37.34 -12.22
CA SER A 37 -2.23 37.41 -13.39
C SER A 37 -3.74 37.41 -13.05
N ARG A 38 -4.15 36.87 -11.89
CA ARG A 38 -5.55 36.94 -11.42
C ARG A 38 -5.90 38.27 -10.76
N GLU A 39 -4.97 38.96 -10.13
CA GLU A 39 -5.20 40.27 -9.55
C GLU A 39 -5.32 41.38 -10.63
N THR A 40 -4.59 41.29 -11.74
CA THR A 40 -4.69 42.25 -12.87
C THR A 40 -5.96 42.05 -13.70
N PHE A 41 -6.62 40.90 -13.66
CA PHE A 41 -7.90 40.70 -14.38
C PHE A 41 -9.14 41.15 -13.60
N LEU A 42 -9.00 41.47 -12.30
CA LEU A 42 -10.11 41.93 -11.46
C LEU A 42 -10.21 43.47 -11.30
N SER A 43 -9.27 44.22 -11.92
CA SER A 43 -9.24 45.68 -11.81
C SER A 43 -9.91 46.44 -12.97
N HIS A 44 -10.46 45.74 -13.97
CA HIS A 44 -11.11 46.38 -15.13
C HIS A 44 -12.45 45.73 -15.46
N ASN A 45 -13.41 45.74 -14.54
CA ASN A 45 -14.84 45.81 -14.92
C ASN A 45 -15.66 46.37 -13.76
N SER A 46 -16.26 47.49 -14.11
CA SER A 46 -17.19 48.36 -13.45
C SER A 46 -18.09 47.73 -12.37
N LEU A 47 -18.04 48.38 -11.22
CA LEU A 47 -19.05 48.38 -10.18
C LEU A 47 -20.40 48.80 -10.72
N THR A 48 -21.38 47.93 -10.71
CA THR A 48 -22.77 48.28 -10.36
C THR A 48 -23.50 47.00 -9.91
N ASP A 49 -24.01 47.09 -8.70
CA ASP A 49 -25.18 46.37 -8.20
C ASP A 49 -25.16 44.83 -8.09
N MET A 50 -24.55 44.33 -7.04
CA MET A 50 -25.03 43.10 -6.41
C MET A 50 -24.64 43.11 -4.92
N GLY A 51 -25.66 43.18 -4.07
CA GLY A 51 -25.62 43.49 -2.66
C GLY A 51 -24.88 42.51 -1.72
N GLU A 52 -24.91 42.85 -0.47
CA GLU A 52 -24.23 42.36 0.71
C GLU A 52 -24.04 40.81 0.86
N ALA A 53 -24.79 40.00 0.14
CA ALA A 53 -24.67 38.53 0.23
C ALA A 53 -23.38 37.96 -0.38
N ARG A 54 -22.73 38.67 -1.34
CA ARG A 54 -21.47 38.23 -1.96
C ARG A 54 -20.23 38.57 -1.11
N VAL A 55 -20.33 39.59 -0.26
CA VAL A 55 -19.24 39.99 0.64
C VAL A 55 -19.11 38.98 1.78
N ARG A 56 -20.22 38.53 2.36
CA ARG A 56 -20.20 37.50 3.44
C ARG A 56 -19.65 36.16 2.99
N LYS A 57 -19.86 35.77 1.73
CA LYS A 57 -19.32 34.53 1.18
C LYS A 57 -17.81 34.62 0.90
N LYS A 58 -17.28 35.82 0.61
CA LYS A 58 -15.83 36.03 0.47
C LYS A 58 -15.11 36.07 1.81
N GLU A 59 -15.73 36.61 2.85
CA GLU A 59 -15.14 36.59 4.20
C GLU A 59 -15.12 35.19 4.81
N SER A 60 -16.13 34.36 4.58
CA SER A 60 -16.12 32.97 5.07
C SER A 60 -15.06 32.10 4.39
N VAL A 61 -14.77 32.31 3.12
CA VAL A 61 -13.71 31.59 2.39
C VAL A 61 -12.32 32.05 2.85
N LEU A 62 -12.16 33.34 3.13
CA LEU A 62 -10.90 33.87 3.66
C LEU A 62 -10.67 33.45 5.10
N GLN A 63 -11.68 33.35 5.96
CA GLN A 63 -11.56 32.85 7.31
C GLN A 63 -11.22 31.35 7.33
N THR A 64 -11.76 30.55 6.40
CA THR A 64 -11.40 29.12 6.28
C THR A 64 -9.94 28.94 5.81
N TYR A 65 -9.44 29.82 4.93
CA TYR A 65 -8.05 29.76 4.47
C TYR A 65 -7.04 30.25 5.53
N VAL A 66 -7.40 31.30 6.29
CA VAL A 66 -6.53 31.82 7.39
C VAL A 66 -6.52 30.83 8.56
N GLY A 67 -7.62 30.15 8.85
CA GLY A 67 -7.66 29.09 9.86
C GLY A 67 -6.74 27.90 9.55
N TYR A 68 -6.53 27.59 8.28
CA TYR A 68 -5.64 26.51 7.86
C TYR A 68 -4.15 26.86 7.96
N PHE A 69 -3.79 28.15 7.86
CA PHE A 69 -2.39 28.60 7.96
C PHE A 69 -1.93 28.83 9.39
N VAL A 70 -2.84 29.19 10.31
CA VAL A 70 -2.49 29.43 11.73
C VAL A 70 -2.42 28.11 12.53
N GLY A 71 -3.08 27.04 12.06
CA GLY A 71 -3.04 25.73 12.71
C GLY A 71 -1.73 24.96 12.53
N HIS A 72 -0.87 25.32 11.57
CA HIS A 72 0.40 24.64 11.31
C HIS A 72 1.62 25.25 11.99
N GLY A 73 1.48 26.40 12.66
CA GLY A 73 2.58 27.05 13.40
C GLY A 73 2.89 26.44 14.79
N ASN A 74 1.99 25.64 15.33
CA ASN A 74 2.15 25.10 16.70
C ASN A 74 2.63 23.64 16.78
N CYS A 75 3.02 23.02 15.66
CA CYS A 75 3.57 21.65 15.68
C CYS A 75 5.09 21.55 15.94
N LEU A 76 5.81 22.67 15.94
CA LEU A 76 7.26 22.63 16.15
C LEU A 76 7.69 22.74 17.63
N ASP A 77 6.82 23.26 18.52
CA ASP A 77 7.14 23.38 19.94
C ASP A 77 6.76 22.15 20.79
N ARG A 78 6.15 21.11 20.21
CA ARG A 78 5.85 19.85 20.91
C ARG A 78 6.88 18.74 20.69
N ALA A 79 7.88 18.94 19.88
CA ALA A 79 8.94 17.94 19.62
C ALA A 79 10.03 17.87 20.71
N ASN A 80 10.00 18.74 21.74
CA ASN A 80 11.00 18.76 22.81
C ASN A 80 10.47 18.32 24.18
N ALA A 81 9.28 17.77 24.26
CA ALA A 81 8.80 17.09 25.47
C ALA A 81 8.84 15.56 25.25
N THR A 82 10.03 15.02 25.01
CA THR A 82 10.28 13.62 25.32
C THR A 82 10.19 13.48 26.83
N PRO A 83 9.33 12.61 27.40
CA PRO A 83 9.45 12.25 28.79
C PRO A 83 10.87 11.74 28.98
N ALA A 84 11.57 12.27 29.97
CA ALA A 84 12.88 11.78 30.38
C ALA A 84 12.74 10.30 30.73
N ILE A 85 12.96 9.43 29.76
CA ILE A 85 13.21 8.02 30.03
C ILE A 85 14.59 8.02 30.66
N ASP A 86 14.60 7.81 31.95
CA ASP A 86 15.81 7.63 32.76
C ASP A 86 16.67 6.54 32.06
N ARG A 87 17.73 6.99 31.39
CA ARG A 87 18.68 6.13 30.66
C ARG A 87 19.73 5.50 31.56
N ASN A 88 19.43 5.28 32.80
CA ASN A 88 20.29 4.56 33.74
C ASN A 88 19.80 3.14 33.94
N TYR A 89 19.68 2.36 32.84
CA TYR A 89 19.76 0.92 32.92
C TYR A 89 21.22 0.51 32.58
N ASP A 90 22.08 0.53 33.58
CA ASP A 90 23.30 -0.25 33.55
C ASP A 90 22.91 -1.74 33.47
N LEU A 91 22.91 -2.28 32.27
CA LEU A 91 22.91 -3.74 32.05
C LEU A 91 24.20 -4.29 32.65
N PRO A 92 24.15 -5.14 33.67
CA PRO A 92 25.35 -5.76 34.21
C PRO A 92 25.93 -6.70 33.15
N THR A 93 27.00 -6.26 32.52
CA THR A 93 27.86 -7.07 31.61
C THR A 93 28.82 -7.94 32.45
N GLN A 94 28.29 -8.76 33.34
CA GLN A 94 29.07 -9.84 33.95
C GLN A 94 28.21 -11.09 34.18
N PRO A 95 28.73 -12.28 33.95
CA PRO A 95 28.04 -13.54 34.15
C PRO A 95 28.09 -13.95 35.64
N GLY A 96 27.26 -13.27 36.44
CA GLY A 96 27.02 -13.62 37.82
C GLY A 96 25.53 -13.50 38.06
N GLY A 97 24.85 -14.62 38.21
CA GLY A 97 23.41 -14.74 38.30
C GLY A 97 22.82 -13.78 39.35
N ALA A 98 21.98 -12.86 38.91
CA ALA A 98 21.10 -12.12 39.79
C ALA A 98 20.23 -13.15 40.52
N ALA A 99 20.19 -13.02 41.86
CA ALA A 99 19.39 -13.92 42.70
C ALA A 99 17.95 -14.01 42.13
N PRO A 100 17.33 -15.17 42.06
CA PRO A 100 16.02 -15.38 41.44
C PRO A 100 14.93 -14.48 42.03
N GLU A 101 15.09 -14.03 43.27
CA GLU A 101 14.21 -13.08 43.95
C GLU A 101 14.19 -11.67 43.32
N ARG A 102 15.33 -11.17 42.82
CA ARG A 102 15.36 -9.85 42.14
C ARG A 102 14.75 -9.91 40.73
N ALA A 103 14.92 -11.00 40.04
CA ALA A 103 14.32 -11.20 38.73
C ALA A 103 12.77 -11.34 38.86
N SER A 104 12.28 -12.06 39.87
CA SER A 104 10.84 -12.19 40.13
C SER A 104 10.21 -10.87 40.57
N ALA A 105 10.91 -10.06 41.38
CA ALA A 105 10.45 -8.74 41.79
C ALA A 105 10.37 -7.74 40.61
N LEU A 106 11.32 -7.80 39.68
CA LEU A 106 11.26 -7.01 38.44
C LEU A 106 10.12 -7.45 37.53
N LEU A 107 9.92 -8.75 37.34
CA LEU A 107 8.82 -9.27 36.53
C LEU A 107 7.46 -8.88 37.13
N SER A 108 7.29 -8.97 38.46
CA SER A 108 6.05 -8.55 39.12
C SER A 108 5.78 -7.04 38.98
N GLN A 109 6.82 -6.20 38.99
CA GLN A 109 6.68 -4.77 38.70
C GLN A 109 6.27 -4.50 37.26
N PHE A 110 6.82 -5.26 36.29
CA PHE A 110 6.41 -5.12 34.90
C PHE A 110 4.98 -5.60 34.65
N ASP A 111 4.57 -6.68 35.27
CA ASP A 111 3.19 -7.19 35.19
C ASP A 111 2.20 -6.23 35.86
N ARG A 112 2.58 -5.60 36.95
CA ARG A 112 1.77 -4.57 37.62
C ARG A 112 1.62 -3.33 36.73
N LYS A 113 2.70 -2.82 36.13
CA LYS A 113 2.65 -1.72 35.16
C LYS A 113 1.84 -2.07 33.91
N ARG A 114 1.91 -3.30 33.45
CA ARG A 114 1.13 -3.78 32.30
C ARG A 114 -0.37 -3.82 32.62
N ARG A 115 -0.75 -4.34 33.79
CA ARG A 115 -2.15 -4.32 34.26
C ARG A 115 -2.65 -2.89 34.47
N ALA A 116 -1.84 -2.00 35.05
CA ALA A 116 -2.16 -0.58 35.17
C ALA A 116 -2.44 0.08 33.82
N ALA A 117 -1.68 -0.27 32.77
CA ALA A 117 -1.88 0.29 31.44
C ALA A 117 -3.15 -0.18 30.75
N GLN A 118 -3.71 -1.33 31.17
CA GLN A 118 -4.96 -1.89 30.65
C GLN A 118 -6.21 -1.32 31.32
N LEU A 119 -6.07 -0.69 32.49
CA LEU A 119 -7.20 -0.06 33.19
C LEU A 119 -7.69 1.19 32.45
N VAL A 120 -8.97 1.16 32.09
CA VAL A 120 -9.63 2.27 31.40
C VAL A 120 -9.96 3.38 32.41
N VAL A 121 -9.18 4.47 32.36
CA VAL A 121 -9.39 5.64 33.21
C VAL A 121 -9.93 6.81 32.37
N PRO A 122 -10.98 7.52 32.83
CA PRO A 122 -11.54 8.66 32.11
C PRO A 122 -10.48 9.71 31.74
N THR A 123 -10.56 10.23 30.52
CA THR A 123 -9.67 11.31 30.05
C THR A 123 -10.10 12.70 30.52
N ASP A 124 -11.36 12.86 30.91
CA ASP A 124 -11.94 14.10 31.42
C ASP A 124 -11.58 14.28 32.91
N ASP A 125 -10.91 15.40 33.24
CA ASP A 125 -10.50 15.75 34.61
C ASP A 125 -11.69 15.86 35.60
N GLY A 126 -12.87 16.25 35.10
CA GLY A 126 -14.09 16.29 35.90
C GLY A 126 -14.53 14.89 36.37
N LYS A 127 -14.48 13.91 35.45
CA LYS A 127 -14.82 12.51 35.76
C LYS A 127 -13.76 11.83 36.63
N VAL A 128 -12.47 12.17 36.45
CA VAL A 128 -11.38 11.70 37.31
C VAL A 128 -11.59 12.17 38.75
N LYS A 129 -11.91 13.45 38.95
CA LYS A 129 -12.22 14.04 40.28
C LYS A 129 -13.45 13.42 40.92
N ALA A 130 -14.48 13.09 40.14
CA ALA A 130 -15.68 12.40 40.65
C ALA A 130 -15.32 11.01 41.15
N LYS A 131 -14.56 10.21 40.38
CA LYS A 131 -14.13 8.87 40.79
C LYS A 131 -13.20 8.88 42.00
N LEU A 132 -12.26 9.82 42.11
CA LEU A 132 -11.42 9.97 43.30
C LEU A 132 -12.26 10.27 44.54
N ARG A 133 -13.36 11.03 44.39
CA ARG A 133 -14.28 11.31 45.47
C ARG A 133 -15.09 10.07 45.89
N GLU A 134 -15.48 9.22 44.94
CA GLU A 134 -16.15 7.95 45.20
C GLU A 134 -15.26 7.00 46.02
N LEU A 135 -13.95 6.99 45.74
CA LEU A 135 -12.94 6.21 46.44
C LEU A 135 -12.53 6.82 47.80
N GLY A 136 -13.11 7.95 48.19
CA GLY A 136 -12.79 8.62 49.45
C GLY A 136 -11.45 9.35 49.49
N GLU A 137 -10.80 9.47 48.37
CA GLU A 137 -9.47 10.08 48.26
C GLU A 137 -9.51 11.58 47.96
N PRO A 138 -8.47 12.34 48.37
CA PRO A 138 -8.37 13.78 48.08
C PRO A 138 -8.48 14.05 46.61
N ILE A 139 -9.33 15.00 46.19
CA ILE A 139 -9.59 15.34 44.78
C ILE A 139 -8.36 15.90 44.11
N THR A 140 -7.54 16.66 44.84
CA THR A 140 -6.31 17.29 44.34
C THR A 140 -5.24 17.32 45.43
N LEU A 141 -4.02 16.97 45.10
CA LEU A 141 -2.85 17.12 45.94
C LEU A 141 -2.04 18.39 45.54
N PHE A 142 -1.25 18.91 46.46
CA PHE A 142 -0.46 20.09 46.20
C PHE A 142 0.63 19.81 45.13
N GLY A 143 0.62 20.57 44.04
CA GLY A 143 1.54 20.38 42.91
C GLY A 143 1.11 19.34 41.85
N GLU A 144 -0.03 18.67 42.03
CA GLU A 144 -0.52 17.63 41.12
C GLU A 144 -1.23 18.23 39.92
N GLY A 145 -0.76 17.85 38.70
CA GLY A 145 -1.39 18.19 37.42
C GLY A 145 -2.54 17.26 37.07
N PRO A 146 -3.30 17.56 35.99
CA PRO A 146 -4.39 16.66 35.52
C PRO A 146 -3.90 15.27 35.09
N ALA A 147 -2.67 15.16 34.59
CA ALA A 147 -2.05 13.91 34.20
C ALA A 147 -1.69 13.05 35.43
N ASP A 148 -1.04 13.66 36.42
CA ASP A 148 -0.62 12.98 37.66
C ASP A 148 -1.84 12.46 38.44
N ARG A 149 -2.92 13.23 38.45
CA ARG A 149 -4.19 12.86 39.07
C ARG A 149 -4.82 11.64 38.42
N ARG A 150 -4.71 11.54 37.11
CA ARG A 150 -5.19 10.37 36.35
C ARG A 150 -4.34 9.13 36.62
N ASP A 151 -3.02 9.30 36.75
CA ASP A 151 -2.12 8.20 37.08
C ASP A 151 -2.34 7.71 38.52
N ARG A 152 -2.58 8.63 39.47
CA ARG A 152 -2.96 8.28 40.85
C ARG A 152 -4.29 7.49 40.90
N LEU A 153 -5.31 7.92 40.15
CA LEU A 153 -6.56 7.15 40.05
C LEU A 153 -6.33 5.74 39.50
N ARG A 154 -5.43 5.60 38.53
CA ARG A 154 -5.07 4.30 37.96
C ARG A 154 -4.39 3.38 38.97
N GLU A 155 -3.51 3.92 39.80
CA GLU A 155 -2.86 3.18 40.89
C GLU A 155 -3.84 2.74 41.98
N LEU A 156 -4.78 3.59 42.33
CA LEU A 156 -5.80 3.27 43.33
C LEU A 156 -6.75 2.17 42.84
N LEU A 157 -7.19 2.22 41.59
CA LEU A 157 -8.04 1.17 41.00
C LEU A 157 -7.31 -0.17 40.93
N LEU A 158 -6.00 -0.17 40.70
CA LEU A 158 -5.19 -1.40 40.75
C LEU A 158 -5.14 -2.02 42.16
N VAL A 159 -5.04 -1.20 43.20
CA VAL A 159 -5.03 -1.66 44.59
C VAL A 159 -6.39 -2.24 44.94
N GLU A 160 -7.48 -1.61 44.50
CA GLU A 160 -8.84 -2.08 44.70
C GLU A 160 -9.11 -3.42 44.00
N GLU A 161 -8.57 -3.63 42.78
CA GLU A 161 -8.64 -4.93 42.10
C GLU A 161 -7.77 -5.99 42.81
N GLU A 162 -6.61 -5.65 43.34
CA GLU A 162 -5.74 -6.58 44.10
C GLU A 162 -6.34 -6.96 45.45
N GLU A 163 -7.12 -6.08 46.12
CA GLU A 163 -7.81 -6.36 47.37
C GLU A 163 -9.16 -7.09 47.17
N GLY A 164 -9.79 -6.93 46.00
CA GLY A 164 -11.06 -7.55 45.63
C GLY A 164 -10.98 -9.02 45.21
N ASP A 165 -9.81 -9.56 44.93
CA ASP A 165 -9.60 -10.92 44.39
C ASP A 165 -9.77 -12.05 45.44
N GLY A 166 -10.32 -11.71 46.63
CA GLY A 166 -10.57 -12.65 47.74
C GLY A 166 -11.98 -13.27 47.80
N MET A 167 -12.94 -12.84 47.02
CA MET A 167 -14.29 -13.41 46.97
C MET A 167 -14.85 -13.33 45.55
N THR A 168 -14.83 -14.45 44.85
CA THR A 168 -15.56 -14.62 43.60
C THR A 168 -17.07 -14.67 43.83
N PRO A 169 -17.86 -13.69 43.35
CA PRO A 169 -19.23 -13.95 43.00
C PRO A 169 -19.27 -14.45 41.56
N ASP A 170 -19.89 -15.57 41.37
CA ASP A 170 -20.36 -16.13 40.11
C ASP A 170 -21.10 -15.03 39.31
N VAL A 171 -20.44 -14.38 38.39
CA VAL A 171 -21.05 -13.42 37.45
C VAL A 171 -21.35 -14.21 36.18
N PRO A 172 -22.61 -14.25 35.72
CA PRO A 172 -22.97 -15.03 34.54
C PRO A 172 -22.26 -14.50 33.31
N MET A 173 -21.77 -15.43 32.52
CA MET A 173 -20.98 -15.30 31.30
C MET A 173 -21.72 -14.62 30.11
N ALA A 174 -22.60 -13.65 30.38
CA ALA A 174 -23.42 -12.99 29.36
C ALA A 174 -22.91 -11.60 28.96
N GLU A 175 -21.94 -11.01 29.69
CA GLU A 175 -21.48 -9.64 29.39
C GLU A 175 -20.14 -9.57 28.64
N ALA A 176 -19.47 -10.72 28.43
CA ALA A 176 -18.19 -10.73 27.67
C ALA A 176 -18.39 -10.75 26.15
N GLU A 177 -19.59 -11.04 25.66
CA GLU A 177 -19.88 -11.04 24.21
C GLU A 177 -20.16 -9.63 23.65
N ASP A 178 -20.71 -8.72 24.47
CA ASP A 178 -21.06 -7.37 24.00
C ASP A 178 -19.86 -6.40 23.90
N VAL A 179 -18.73 -6.69 24.55
CA VAL A 179 -17.54 -5.82 24.48
C VAL A 179 -16.64 -6.16 23.30
N ALA A 180 -16.68 -7.40 22.82
CA ALA A 180 -15.93 -7.81 21.64
C ALA A 180 -16.54 -7.30 20.34
N ASP A 181 -17.87 -7.07 20.30
CA ASP A 181 -18.57 -6.56 19.11
C ASP A 181 -18.40 -5.04 18.88
N GLN A 182 -17.95 -4.28 19.88
CA GLN A 182 -17.79 -2.81 19.75
C GLN A 182 -16.46 -2.38 19.09
N GLU A 183 -15.52 -3.28 18.83
CA GLU A 183 -14.24 -2.96 18.14
C GLU A 183 -14.26 -3.24 16.64
N GLU A 184 -15.33 -3.77 16.06
CA GLU A 184 -15.40 -4.08 14.62
C GLU A 184 -16.06 -2.97 13.81
N GLU A 185 -15.40 -1.82 13.76
CA GLU A 185 -15.88 -0.58 13.14
C GLU A 185 -16.24 -0.70 11.64
N PHE A 186 -15.80 -1.75 10.93
CA PHE A 186 -15.97 -1.90 9.48
C PHE A 186 -16.43 -3.29 9.03
N TYR A 187 -17.05 -4.05 9.92
CA TYR A 187 -17.61 -5.36 9.55
C TYR A 187 -18.98 -5.21 8.89
N THR A 188 -19.15 -5.83 7.73
CA THR A 188 -20.41 -5.90 7.00
C THR A 188 -20.87 -7.36 6.94
N GLU A 189 -22.03 -7.68 7.52
CA GLU A 189 -22.62 -9.03 7.43
C GLU A 189 -22.87 -9.43 5.97
N GLY A 190 -23.43 -8.52 5.21
CA GLY A 190 -23.66 -8.63 3.78
C GLY A 190 -24.85 -9.50 3.42
N ILE A 191 -25.01 -9.68 2.11
CA ILE A 191 -26.08 -10.47 1.49
C ILE A 191 -25.74 -11.96 1.50
N PRO A 192 -26.74 -12.87 1.36
CA PRO A 192 -26.49 -14.32 1.32
C PRO A 192 -25.51 -14.76 0.22
N ASP A 193 -25.44 -14.03 -0.90
CA ASP A 193 -24.50 -14.32 -1.98
C ASP A 193 -23.07 -13.99 -1.60
N LEU A 194 -22.85 -12.97 -0.74
CA LEU A 194 -21.55 -12.71 -0.14
C LEU A 194 -21.07 -13.87 0.74
N LEU A 195 -21.97 -14.50 1.51
CA LEU A 195 -21.62 -15.68 2.30
C LEU A 195 -21.15 -16.83 1.41
N LYS A 196 -21.85 -17.10 0.30
CA LYS A 196 -21.42 -18.09 -0.68
C LYS A 196 -20.05 -17.74 -1.27
N ALA A 197 -19.85 -16.49 -1.64
CA ALA A 197 -18.56 -16.00 -2.15
C ALA A 197 -17.43 -16.20 -1.13
N ARG A 198 -17.65 -15.87 0.14
CA ARG A 198 -16.70 -16.11 1.23
C ARG A 198 -16.34 -17.59 1.37
N GLN A 199 -17.34 -18.48 1.28
CA GLN A 199 -17.12 -19.94 1.31
C GLN A 199 -16.31 -20.43 0.10
N ASP A 200 -16.62 -19.94 -1.10
CA ASP A 200 -15.91 -20.32 -2.33
C ASP A 200 -14.47 -19.79 -2.31
N ILE A 201 -14.25 -18.55 -1.84
CA ILE A 201 -12.92 -18.00 -1.62
C ILE A 201 -12.14 -18.85 -0.60
N ALA A 202 -12.78 -19.30 0.49
CA ALA A 202 -12.15 -20.18 1.46
C ALA A 202 -11.76 -21.54 0.85
N ARG A 203 -12.68 -22.18 0.10
CA ARG A 203 -12.41 -23.44 -0.61
C ARG A 203 -11.27 -23.30 -1.62
N TYR A 204 -11.18 -22.16 -2.31
CA TYR A 204 -10.12 -21.88 -3.28
C TYR A 204 -8.79 -21.60 -2.61
N SER A 205 -8.76 -20.78 -1.54
CA SER A 205 -7.53 -20.26 -0.95
C SER A 205 -6.82 -21.25 -0.02
N LEU A 206 -7.55 -22.07 0.74
CA LEU A 206 -6.96 -22.98 1.72
C LEU A 206 -6.01 -24.03 1.11
N PRO A 207 -6.35 -24.74 0.01
CA PRO A 207 -5.43 -25.66 -0.65
C PRO A 207 -4.17 -24.95 -1.19
N ARG A 208 -4.34 -23.73 -1.75
CA ARG A 208 -3.25 -22.92 -2.30
C ARG A 208 -2.30 -22.45 -1.20
N ALA A 209 -2.82 -21.97 -0.09
CA ALA A 209 -2.03 -21.60 1.08
C ALA A 209 -1.24 -22.80 1.63
N LYS A 210 -1.86 -23.99 1.70
CA LYS A 210 -1.18 -25.24 2.09
C LYS A 210 -0.05 -25.57 1.12
N ALA A 211 -0.28 -25.51 -0.18
CA ALA A 211 0.73 -25.76 -1.21
C ALA A 211 1.87 -24.73 -1.12
N ARG A 212 1.55 -23.44 -0.95
CA ARG A 212 2.55 -22.39 -0.76
C ARG A 212 3.45 -22.64 0.45
N VAL A 213 2.87 -22.99 1.59
CA VAL A 213 3.63 -23.28 2.81
C VAL A 213 4.51 -24.53 2.63
N ALA A 214 4.02 -25.57 1.95
CA ALA A 214 4.82 -26.76 1.63
C ALA A 214 6.03 -26.37 0.78
N ARG A 215 5.82 -25.58 -0.28
CA ARG A 215 6.90 -25.08 -1.13
C ARG A 215 7.91 -24.20 -0.37
N GLN A 216 7.46 -23.34 0.53
CA GLN A 216 8.36 -22.52 1.37
C GLN A 216 9.23 -23.38 2.29
N ARG A 217 8.70 -24.50 2.79
CA ARG A 217 9.49 -25.46 3.57
C ARG A 217 10.57 -26.12 2.71
N GLU A 218 10.24 -26.50 1.48
CA GLU A 218 11.21 -27.04 0.51
C GLU A 218 12.29 -26.00 0.19
N ASP A 219 11.91 -24.75 -0.13
CA ASP A 219 12.86 -23.66 -0.40
C ASP A 219 13.80 -23.39 0.81
N SER A 220 13.31 -23.58 2.04
CA SER A 220 14.12 -23.42 3.25
C SER A 220 15.21 -24.49 3.41
N THR A 221 15.10 -25.64 2.72
CA THR A 221 16.12 -26.69 2.72
C THR A 221 17.31 -26.37 1.81
N ILE A 222 17.14 -25.44 0.87
CA ILE A 222 18.19 -25.04 -0.07
C ILE A 222 19.28 -24.26 0.68
N PRO A 223 20.56 -24.58 0.52
CA PRO A 223 21.64 -23.84 1.16
C PRO A 223 21.63 -22.36 0.82
N ARG A 224 21.79 -21.50 1.83
CA ARG A 224 21.78 -20.03 1.66
C ARG A 224 22.77 -19.54 0.59
N ARG A 225 23.91 -20.21 0.43
CA ARG A 225 24.90 -19.88 -0.58
C ARG A 225 24.32 -19.98 -2.00
N LYS A 226 23.54 -21.03 -2.32
CA LYS A 226 22.88 -21.19 -3.63
C LYS A 226 21.86 -20.07 -3.87
N HIS A 227 21.11 -19.63 -2.85
CA HIS A 227 20.22 -18.49 -2.96
C HIS A 227 20.99 -17.21 -3.32
N VAL A 228 22.11 -16.94 -2.65
CA VAL A 228 22.93 -15.75 -2.91
C VAL A 228 23.50 -15.76 -4.32
N GLU A 229 24.07 -16.90 -4.76
CA GLU A 229 24.61 -17.07 -6.11
C GLU A 229 23.53 -16.86 -7.18
N HIS A 230 22.35 -17.47 -6.99
CA HIS A 230 21.21 -17.32 -7.88
C HIS A 230 20.71 -15.87 -7.97
N ARG A 231 20.61 -15.17 -6.82
CA ARG A 231 20.21 -13.75 -6.78
C ARG A 231 21.21 -12.84 -7.46
N LYS A 232 22.50 -13.11 -7.30
CA LYS A 232 23.57 -12.37 -7.99
C LYS A 232 23.47 -12.54 -9.50
N ALA A 233 23.26 -13.76 -9.99
CA ALA A 233 23.07 -14.03 -11.40
C ALA A 233 21.82 -13.32 -11.97
N ILE A 234 20.70 -13.32 -11.22
CA ILE A 234 19.51 -12.57 -11.62
C ILE A 234 19.79 -11.08 -11.69
N LYS A 235 20.45 -10.51 -10.69
CA LYS A 235 20.77 -9.07 -10.67
C LYS A 235 21.67 -8.65 -11.84
N GLU A 236 22.63 -9.48 -12.22
CA GLU A 236 23.46 -9.28 -13.40
C GLU A 236 22.63 -9.28 -14.69
N LYS A 237 21.66 -10.19 -14.80
CA LYS A 237 20.72 -10.23 -15.91
C LYS A 237 19.79 -9.01 -15.95
N LEU A 238 19.29 -8.55 -14.79
CA LEU A 238 18.45 -7.36 -14.69
C LEU A 238 19.18 -6.08 -15.14
N ALA A 239 20.48 -5.99 -14.94
CA ALA A 239 21.28 -4.87 -15.39
C ALA A 239 21.34 -4.73 -16.93
N GLY A 240 21.03 -5.80 -17.68
CA GLY A 240 21.01 -5.84 -19.14
C GLY A 240 19.73 -5.30 -19.80
N PHE A 241 18.72 -4.87 -19.03
CA PHE A 241 17.49 -4.32 -19.63
C PHE A 241 17.74 -2.96 -20.30
N GLU A 242 17.25 -2.79 -21.52
CA GLU A 242 17.34 -1.58 -22.31
C GLU A 242 16.02 -1.29 -23.04
N LEU A 243 15.86 -0.07 -23.58
CA LEU A 243 14.69 0.30 -24.35
C LEU A 243 14.66 -0.48 -25.66
N PHE A 244 13.65 -1.33 -25.82
CA PHE A 244 13.46 -2.13 -27.03
C PHE A 244 12.56 -1.44 -28.05
N GLY A 245 11.41 -0.91 -27.61
CA GLY A 245 10.43 -0.29 -28.49
C GLY A 245 9.62 0.80 -27.80
N THR A 246 9.04 1.68 -28.62
CA THR A 246 8.15 2.75 -28.15
C THR A 246 7.00 2.91 -29.13
N GLN A 247 5.77 2.91 -28.63
CA GLN A 247 4.56 3.11 -29.42
C GLN A 247 3.69 4.21 -28.79
N ILE A 248 3.12 5.08 -29.63
CA ILE A 248 2.11 6.04 -29.21
C ILE A 248 0.77 5.30 -29.11
N ALA A 249 0.30 5.13 -27.87
CA ALA A 249 -0.92 4.38 -27.61
C ALA A 249 -2.19 5.24 -27.48
N GLY A 250 -2.10 6.55 -27.56
CA GLY A 250 -3.27 7.41 -27.48
C GLY A 250 -2.98 8.88 -27.75
N ASP A 251 -4.04 9.66 -27.98
CA ASP A 251 -3.98 11.12 -28.14
C ASP A 251 -3.84 11.82 -26.78
N ARG A 252 -4.21 11.15 -25.71
CA ARG A 252 -4.11 11.57 -24.31
C ARG A 252 -3.13 10.68 -23.55
N PRO A 253 -2.69 11.07 -22.34
CA PRO A 253 -1.82 10.24 -21.50
C PRO A 253 -2.33 8.81 -21.34
N VAL A 254 -1.42 7.85 -21.29
CA VAL A 254 -1.71 6.43 -21.05
C VAL A 254 -1.58 6.16 -19.57
N SER A 255 -2.72 5.94 -18.89
CA SER A 255 -2.81 5.78 -17.45
C SER A 255 -2.29 4.44 -16.95
N ILE A 256 -2.49 3.39 -17.74
CA ILE A 256 -2.20 2.02 -17.33
C ILE A 256 -1.82 1.16 -18.53
N ALA A 257 -0.87 0.27 -18.34
CA ALA A 257 -0.50 -0.78 -19.28
C ALA A 257 -0.32 -2.09 -18.51
N ARG A 258 -0.92 -3.19 -19.00
CA ARG A 258 -0.86 -4.52 -18.36
C ARG A 258 -0.63 -5.60 -19.41
N PHE A 259 0.32 -6.50 -19.12
CA PHE A 259 0.53 -7.69 -19.93
C PHE A 259 -0.61 -8.68 -19.77
N ALA A 260 -0.99 -9.28 -20.87
CA ALA A 260 -1.81 -10.49 -20.83
C ALA A 260 -1.02 -11.66 -20.22
N PRO A 261 -1.70 -12.68 -19.66
CA PRO A 261 -1.03 -13.82 -19.06
C PRO A 261 -0.07 -14.58 -19.98
N ASN A 262 -0.31 -14.56 -21.31
CA ASN A 262 0.61 -15.16 -22.30
C ASN A 262 1.88 -14.31 -22.58
N GLY A 263 1.95 -13.07 -22.10
CA GLY A 263 3.07 -12.16 -22.36
C GLY A 263 3.16 -11.59 -23.79
N GLU A 264 2.22 -11.96 -24.71
CA GLU A 264 2.26 -11.58 -26.13
C GLU A 264 1.36 -10.38 -26.46
N THR A 265 0.58 -9.92 -25.51
CA THR A 265 -0.34 -8.78 -25.68
C THR A 265 -0.28 -7.85 -24.48
N ILE A 266 -0.33 -6.55 -24.73
CA ILE A 266 -0.43 -5.50 -23.70
C ILE A 266 -1.75 -4.77 -23.89
N ALA A 267 -2.54 -4.61 -22.83
CA ALA A 267 -3.69 -3.72 -22.82
C ALA A 267 -3.25 -2.36 -22.24
N ALA A 268 -3.45 -1.30 -23.00
CA ALA A 268 -3.07 0.07 -22.65
C ALA A 268 -4.31 0.98 -22.61
N GLY A 269 -4.67 1.47 -21.41
CA GLY A 269 -5.78 2.39 -21.20
C GLY A 269 -5.33 3.84 -21.20
N ASN A 270 -6.08 4.70 -21.86
CA ASN A 270 -5.77 6.12 -21.96
C ASN A 270 -6.81 7.03 -21.28
N TRP A 271 -6.51 8.31 -21.17
CA TRP A 271 -7.40 9.29 -20.56
C TRP A 271 -8.57 9.71 -21.45
N SER A 272 -8.63 9.27 -22.70
CA SER A 272 -9.78 9.49 -23.58
C SER A 272 -10.84 8.37 -23.53
N GLY A 273 -10.59 7.31 -22.74
CA GLY A 273 -11.54 6.21 -22.58
C GLY A 273 -11.25 5.00 -23.49
N GLY A 274 -10.32 5.12 -24.43
CA GLY A 274 -9.92 4.00 -25.29
C GLY A 274 -8.94 3.05 -24.60
N ILE A 275 -9.06 1.76 -24.89
CA ILE A 275 -8.11 0.73 -24.49
C ILE A 275 -7.54 0.11 -25.75
N LYS A 276 -6.23 0.23 -25.96
CA LYS A 276 -5.53 -0.37 -27.09
C LYS A 276 -4.90 -1.68 -26.69
N LEU A 277 -5.07 -2.68 -27.53
CA LEU A 277 -4.38 -3.96 -27.44
C LEU A 277 -3.18 -3.94 -28.37
N LEU A 278 -1.97 -4.08 -27.80
CA LEU A 278 -0.71 -4.01 -28.52
C LEU A 278 -0.04 -5.39 -28.53
N SER A 279 0.54 -5.78 -29.66
CA SER A 279 1.32 -7.02 -29.80
C SER A 279 2.71 -6.86 -29.17
N VAL A 280 3.25 -7.91 -28.60
CA VAL A 280 4.64 -7.97 -28.13
C VAL A 280 5.39 -8.95 -29.03
N PRO A 281 6.62 -8.62 -29.49
CA PRO A 281 7.44 -7.45 -29.11
C PRO A 281 7.23 -6.19 -29.97
N ASN A 282 6.52 -6.26 -31.09
CA ASN A 282 6.49 -5.19 -32.09
C ASN A 282 5.69 -3.96 -31.68
N LEU A 283 4.82 -4.08 -30.64
CA LEU A 283 3.90 -3.03 -30.19
C LEU A 283 2.88 -2.59 -31.28
N GLU A 284 2.57 -3.45 -32.25
CA GLU A 284 1.54 -3.18 -33.24
C GLU A 284 0.15 -3.20 -32.61
N GLU A 285 -0.73 -2.32 -33.03
CA GLU A 285 -2.11 -2.26 -32.58
C GLU A 285 -2.91 -3.45 -33.15
N LYS A 286 -3.41 -4.34 -32.28
CA LYS A 286 -4.27 -5.46 -32.64
C LYS A 286 -5.75 -5.03 -32.69
N ALA A 287 -6.21 -4.30 -31.68
CA ALA A 287 -7.59 -3.86 -31.55
C ALA A 287 -7.66 -2.63 -30.63
N THR A 288 -8.77 -1.89 -30.73
CA THR A 288 -9.09 -0.79 -29.82
C THR A 288 -10.48 -1.01 -29.23
N LEU A 289 -10.56 -1.22 -27.92
CA LEU A 289 -11.82 -1.39 -27.18
C LEU A 289 -12.39 -0.02 -26.81
N ARG A 290 -13.70 0.17 -27.04
CA ARG A 290 -14.38 1.44 -26.86
C ARG A 290 -15.65 1.27 -26.01
N GLY A 291 -15.75 2.05 -24.93
CA GLY A 291 -16.91 2.00 -24.01
C GLY A 291 -16.84 3.08 -22.94
N HIS A 292 -15.66 3.33 -22.38
CA HIS A 292 -15.51 4.40 -21.40
C HIS A 292 -15.61 5.79 -22.05
N THR A 293 -16.31 6.68 -21.39
CA THR A 293 -16.47 8.09 -21.81
C THR A 293 -15.45 9.02 -21.19
N GLY A 294 -14.63 8.53 -20.25
CA GLY A 294 -13.61 9.28 -19.55
C GLY A 294 -12.37 8.47 -19.27
N ILE A 295 -11.61 8.88 -18.25
CA ILE A 295 -10.29 8.32 -17.95
C ILE A 295 -10.40 6.83 -17.57
N VAL A 296 -9.70 5.95 -18.28
CA VAL A 296 -9.48 4.56 -17.84
C VAL A 296 -8.45 4.57 -16.71
N GLY A 297 -8.87 4.24 -15.49
CA GLY A 297 -8.00 4.22 -14.31
C GLY A 297 -7.30 2.89 -14.07
N GLY A 298 -8.02 1.79 -14.21
CA GLY A 298 -7.56 0.43 -13.93
C GLY A 298 -7.83 -0.52 -15.08
N ILE A 299 -6.94 -1.48 -15.30
CA ILE A 299 -7.10 -2.61 -16.22
C ILE A 299 -6.59 -3.86 -15.52
N SER A 300 -7.32 -4.95 -15.63
CA SER A 300 -6.92 -6.27 -15.14
C SER A 300 -7.30 -7.35 -16.12
N TRP A 301 -6.40 -8.28 -16.37
CA TRP A 301 -6.66 -9.47 -17.16
C TRP A 301 -7.26 -10.57 -16.30
N LEU A 302 -8.19 -11.33 -16.87
CA LEU A 302 -8.71 -12.53 -16.22
C LEU A 302 -7.56 -13.54 -16.05
N PRO A 303 -7.41 -14.16 -14.87
CA PRO A 303 -6.44 -15.23 -14.67
C PRO A 303 -6.67 -16.35 -15.69
N GLY A 304 -5.64 -16.69 -16.45
CA GLY A 304 -5.74 -17.70 -17.52
C GLY A 304 -6.23 -17.18 -18.89
N ALA A 305 -6.65 -15.91 -19.01
CA ALA A 305 -6.94 -15.33 -20.32
C ALA A 305 -5.74 -15.46 -21.26
N THR A 306 -6.01 -15.69 -22.55
CA THR A 306 -4.98 -15.84 -23.60
C THR A 306 -4.02 -17.02 -23.45
N LEU A 307 -4.12 -17.82 -22.40
CA LEU A 307 -3.32 -19.04 -22.25
C LEU A 307 -3.97 -20.22 -22.97
N PRO A 308 -3.27 -20.95 -23.83
CA PRO A 308 -3.82 -22.09 -24.55
C PRO A 308 -4.26 -23.24 -23.64
N THR A 309 -3.69 -23.29 -22.42
CA THR A 309 -3.97 -24.35 -21.43
C THR A 309 -5.21 -24.08 -20.57
N SER A 310 -5.72 -22.85 -20.53
CA SER A 310 -6.80 -22.46 -19.62
C SER A 310 -8.21 -22.73 -20.13
N GLY A 311 -8.38 -22.96 -21.45
CA GLY A 311 -9.69 -23.13 -22.07
C GLY A 311 -10.54 -21.84 -22.14
N VAL A 312 -10.01 -20.69 -21.77
CA VAL A 312 -10.69 -19.39 -21.89
C VAL A 312 -10.66 -18.97 -23.36
N SER A 313 -11.85 -18.85 -23.97
CA SER A 313 -11.96 -18.46 -25.39
C SER A 313 -11.86 -16.93 -25.53
N GLU A 314 -11.48 -16.46 -26.71
CA GLU A 314 -11.45 -15.02 -27.03
C GLU A 314 -12.85 -14.38 -26.98
N THR A 315 -13.90 -15.15 -27.17
CA THR A 315 -15.29 -14.70 -27.10
C THR A 315 -15.82 -14.60 -25.67
N SER A 316 -15.17 -15.26 -24.72
CA SER A 316 -15.50 -15.17 -23.29
C SER A 316 -14.94 -13.89 -22.69
N LEU A 317 -15.19 -13.69 -21.40
CA LEU A 317 -14.58 -12.62 -20.63
C LEU A 317 -13.06 -12.82 -20.56
N ASN A 318 -12.30 -11.80 -20.92
CA ASN A 318 -10.84 -11.79 -20.89
C ASN A 318 -10.24 -10.64 -20.10
N LEU A 319 -10.91 -9.49 -20.05
CA LEU A 319 -10.38 -8.26 -19.50
C LEU A 319 -11.46 -7.50 -18.71
N ALA A 320 -11.08 -6.84 -17.63
CA ALA A 320 -11.88 -5.85 -16.93
C ALA A 320 -11.18 -4.50 -16.92
N SER A 321 -11.95 -3.43 -17.06
CA SER A 321 -11.44 -2.06 -16.95
C SER A 321 -12.36 -1.20 -16.11
N GLY A 322 -11.76 -0.33 -15.29
CA GLY A 322 -12.46 0.66 -14.50
C GLY A 322 -12.14 2.08 -14.97
N GLY A 323 -13.13 2.93 -14.99
CA GLY A 323 -12.95 4.30 -15.44
C GLY A 323 -13.88 5.31 -14.76
N GLY A 324 -13.73 6.56 -15.10
CA GLY A 324 -14.64 7.63 -14.71
C GLY A 324 -15.23 8.30 -15.95
N GLY A 325 -16.55 8.45 -16.01
CA GLY A 325 -17.25 9.09 -17.10
C GLY A 325 -17.50 10.59 -16.87
N GLN A 326 -17.87 11.30 -17.92
CA GLN A 326 -18.42 12.64 -17.80
C GLN A 326 -19.80 12.57 -17.13
N GLY A 327 -20.00 13.38 -16.06
CA GLY A 327 -21.28 13.45 -15.35
C GLY A 327 -21.38 12.58 -14.08
N GLY A 328 -20.25 12.08 -13.56
CA GLY A 328 -20.22 11.35 -12.27
C GLY A 328 -20.62 9.88 -12.37
N LYS A 329 -20.83 9.35 -13.56
CA LYS A 329 -20.99 7.91 -13.76
C LYS A 329 -19.62 7.26 -13.88
N SER A 330 -19.38 6.28 -13.05
CA SER A 330 -18.15 5.49 -13.06
C SER A 330 -18.50 4.03 -13.21
N ASP A 331 -18.06 3.48 -14.33
CA ASP A 331 -18.43 2.15 -14.74
C ASP A 331 -17.21 1.24 -14.79
N ILE A 332 -17.43 -0.02 -14.50
CA ILE A 332 -16.47 -1.08 -14.75
C ILE A 332 -16.98 -1.88 -15.95
N HIS A 333 -16.20 -1.96 -17.00
CA HIS A 333 -16.54 -2.72 -18.17
C HIS A 333 -15.81 -4.05 -18.22
N LEU A 334 -16.55 -5.09 -18.61
CA LEU A 334 -16.04 -6.44 -18.84
C LEU A 334 -15.96 -6.69 -20.35
N TRP A 335 -14.80 -7.15 -20.83
CA TRP A 335 -14.50 -7.24 -22.26
C TRP A 335 -14.17 -8.65 -22.72
N SER A 336 -14.57 -8.95 -23.95
CA SER A 336 -14.01 -10.06 -24.76
C SER A 336 -12.92 -9.52 -25.68
N LEU A 337 -12.09 -10.41 -26.20
CA LEU A 337 -11.11 -10.06 -27.23
C LEU A 337 -11.71 -10.12 -28.64
N ALA A 338 -12.91 -10.70 -28.78
CA ALA A 338 -13.60 -10.85 -30.06
C ALA A 338 -14.47 -9.63 -30.43
N SER A 339 -14.73 -8.70 -29.47
CA SER A 339 -15.60 -7.53 -29.67
C SER A 339 -14.94 -6.25 -29.16
N ASP A 340 -15.15 -5.15 -29.89
CA ASP A 340 -14.69 -3.82 -29.49
C ASP A 340 -15.59 -3.15 -28.43
N THR A 341 -16.76 -3.75 -28.16
CA THR A 341 -17.74 -3.26 -27.18
C THR A 341 -17.73 -4.13 -25.93
N PRO A 342 -18.05 -3.57 -24.73
CA PRO A 342 -18.09 -4.36 -23.51
C PRO A 342 -19.19 -5.42 -23.54
N ILE A 343 -18.93 -6.58 -22.93
CA ILE A 343 -19.92 -7.66 -22.74
C ILE A 343 -20.93 -7.25 -21.68
N SER A 344 -20.44 -6.70 -20.58
CA SER A 344 -21.23 -6.30 -19.41
C SER A 344 -20.62 -5.07 -18.76
N THR A 345 -21.45 -4.33 -18.06
CA THR A 345 -21.07 -3.13 -17.28
C THR A 345 -21.52 -3.31 -15.84
N LEU A 346 -20.60 -3.13 -14.90
CA LEU A 346 -20.86 -3.16 -13.48
C LEU A 346 -21.06 -1.71 -12.99
N GLU A 347 -22.27 -1.40 -12.59
CA GLU A 347 -22.65 -0.06 -12.11
C GLU A 347 -22.78 -0.07 -10.59
N GLY A 348 -22.39 1.04 -9.92
CA GLY A 348 -22.56 1.16 -8.48
C GLY A 348 -21.68 2.23 -7.84
N HIS A 349 -20.42 2.39 -8.28
CA HIS A 349 -19.56 3.44 -7.76
C HIS A 349 -20.09 4.84 -8.08
N SER A 350 -20.04 5.74 -7.11
CA SER A 350 -20.49 7.13 -7.25
C SER A 350 -19.42 8.07 -7.81
N ASP A 351 -18.15 7.65 -7.82
CA ASP A 351 -17.05 8.43 -8.36
C ASP A 351 -16.06 7.51 -9.09
N ARG A 352 -15.06 8.09 -9.73
CA ARG A 352 -14.09 7.45 -10.61
C ARG A 352 -13.46 6.18 -10.00
N VAL A 353 -13.50 5.09 -10.76
CA VAL A 353 -12.77 3.86 -10.46
C VAL A 353 -11.31 3.99 -10.88
N CYS A 354 -10.39 3.83 -9.94
CA CYS A 354 -8.95 4.01 -10.14
C CYS A 354 -8.20 2.73 -10.43
N ARG A 355 -8.58 1.64 -9.79
CA ARG A 355 -7.97 0.32 -10.00
C ARG A 355 -9.04 -0.75 -9.98
N VAL A 356 -8.81 -1.76 -10.79
CA VAL A 356 -9.57 -3.01 -10.77
C VAL A 356 -8.58 -4.16 -10.78
N GLU A 357 -8.89 -5.23 -10.05
CA GLU A 357 -8.07 -6.44 -10.05
C GLU A 357 -8.97 -7.67 -9.94
N PHE A 358 -8.72 -8.69 -10.77
CA PHE A 358 -9.40 -9.98 -10.65
C PHE A 358 -8.85 -10.77 -9.47
N HIS A 359 -9.77 -11.38 -8.75
CA HIS A 359 -9.41 -12.44 -7.81
C HIS A 359 -8.71 -13.59 -8.54
N PRO A 360 -7.70 -14.26 -7.96
CA PRO A 360 -6.98 -15.36 -8.63
C PRO A 360 -7.83 -16.52 -9.11
N SER A 361 -9.07 -16.68 -8.60
CA SER A 361 -10.02 -17.67 -9.13
C SER A 361 -10.69 -17.26 -10.44
N GLY A 362 -10.62 -15.99 -10.84
CA GLY A 362 -11.32 -15.44 -11.99
C GLY A 362 -12.81 -15.17 -11.78
N LYS A 363 -13.42 -15.57 -10.65
CA LYS A 363 -14.86 -15.41 -10.39
C LYS A 363 -15.24 -14.05 -9.84
N TYR A 364 -14.33 -13.40 -9.11
CA TYR A 364 -14.58 -12.14 -8.42
C TYR A 364 -13.65 -11.05 -8.92
N LEU A 365 -14.10 -9.81 -8.83
CA LEU A 365 -13.35 -8.62 -9.17
C LEU A 365 -13.40 -7.65 -7.99
N ALA A 366 -12.28 -7.02 -7.67
CA ALA A 366 -12.24 -5.89 -6.73
C ALA A 366 -12.02 -4.59 -7.48
N SER A 367 -12.65 -3.52 -7.01
CA SER A 367 -12.48 -2.16 -7.54
C SER A 367 -12.20 -1.17 -6.43
N ALA A 368 -11.31 -0.22 -6.68
CA ALA A 368 -11.01 0.90 -5.81
C ALA A 368 -11.48 2.20 -6.46
N SER A 369 -12.16 3.06 -5.70
CA SER A 369 -12.78 4.27 -6.24
C SER A 369 -12.48 5.51 -5.40
N PHE A 370 -12.67 6.66 -6.03
CA PHE A 370 -12.62 7.97 -5.38
C PHE A 370 -13.81 8.24 -4.46
N ASP A 371 -14.83 7.38 -4.47
CA ASP A 371 -15.96 7.42 -3.52
C ASP A 371 -15.59 6.96 -2.10
N THR A 372 -14.30 6.79 -1.79
CA THR A 372 -13.74 6.36 -0.51
C THR A 372 -13.93 4.88 -0.18
N THR A 373 -14.53 4.11 -1.08
CA THR A 373 -14.83 2.70 -0.90
C THR A 373 -14.03 1.81 -1.86
N TRP A 374 -13.89 0.55 -1.50
CA TRP A 374 -13.60 -0.49 -2.45
C TRP A 374 -14.76 -1.49 -2.46
N ARG A 375 -15.00 -2.13 -3.62
CA ARG A 375 -16.12 -3.06 -3.80
C ARG A 375 -15.64 -4.39 -4.32
N LEU A 376 -16.38 -5.46 -3.95
CA LEU A 376 -16.22 -6.79 -4.48
C LEU A 376 -17.42 -7.13 -5.37
N TRP A 377 -17.15 -7.62 -6.55
CA TRP A 377 -18.14 -7.94 -7.57
C TRP A 377 -18.11 -9.42 -7.91
N ASP A 378 -19.27 -10.02 -8.14
CA ASP A 378 -19.39 -11.29 -8.82
C ASP A 378 -19.36 -11.02 -10.33
N VAL A 379 -18.39 -11.62 -11.00
CA VAL A 379 -18.15 -11.38 -12.43
C VAL A 379 -19.17 -12.13 -13.29
N GLU A 380 -19.61 -13.32 -12.84
CA GLU A 380 -20.56 -14.15 -13.56
C GLU A 380 -21.98 -13.57 -13.45
N ALA A 381 -22.40 -13.20 -12.26
CA ALA A 381 -23.70 -12.57 -12.01
C ALA A 381 -23.73 -11.08 -12.36
N SER A 382 -22.57 -10.44 -12.56
CA SER A 382 -22.43 -8.99 -12.79
C SER A 382 -23.08 -8.15 -11.67
N THR A 383 -22.99 -8.61 -10.41
CA THR A 383 -23.61 -7.98 -9.24
C THR A 383 -22.58 -7.57 -8.21
N GLU A 384 -22.89 -6.51 -7.43
CA GLU A 384 -22.11 -6.11 -6.28
C GLU A 384 -22.37 -7.08 -5.12
N LEU A 385 -21.29 -7.64 -4.53
CA LEU A 385 -21.36 -8.51 -3.37
C LEU A 385 -21.08 -7.76 -2.07
N LEU A 386 -20.11 -6.85 -2.09
CA LEU A 386 -19.64 -6.14 -0.90
C LEU A 386 -19.25 -4.71 -1.27
N LEU A 387 -19.81 -3.75 -0.54
CA LEU A 387 -19.32 -2.40 -0.43
C LEU A 387 -18.54 -2.31 0.88
N GLN A 388 -17.26 -2.01 0.82
CA GLN A 388 -16.42 -1.90 2.00
C GLN A 388 -15.99 -0.46 2.23
N GLU A 389 -16.39 0.07 3.35
CA GLU A 389 -15.95 1.34 3.90
C GLU A 389 -14.73 1.14 4.83
N GLY A 390 -14.06 2.22 5.20
CA GLY A 390 -12.95 2.20 6.14
C GLY A 390 -11.81 3.16 5.85
N HIS A 391 -11.71 3.65 4.61
CA HIS A 391 -10.78 4.73 4.26
C HIS A 391 -11.42 6.10 4.46
N SER A 392 -10.68 7.05 5.05
CA SER A 392 -11.16 8.41 5.29
C SER A 392 -11.08 9.31 4.05
N ARG A 393 -10.37 8.86 3.01
CA ARG A 393 -10.22 9.53 1.71
C ARG A 393 -10.29 8.51 0.59
N GLN A 394 -10.17 9.00 -0.64
CA GLN A 394 -10.25 8.22 -1.87
C GLN A 394 -9.36 6.99 -1.83
N VAL A 395 -9.91 5.85 -2.22
CA VAL A 395 -9.16 4.60 -2.39
C VAL A 395 -8.60 4.57 -3.81
N TYR A 396 -7.28 4.43 -3.93
CA TYR A 396 -6.62 4.46 -5.24
C TYR A 396 -6.12 3.08 -5.67
N ALA A 397 -5.63 2.28 -4.75
CA ALA A 397 -5.00 0.99 -5.04
C ALA A 397 -5.74 -0.15 -4.35
N VAL A 398 -5.86 -1.26 -5.07
CA VAL A 398 -6.39 -2.53 -4.57
C VAL A 398 -5.55 -3.65 -5.15
N SER A 399 -5.25 -4.68 -4.36
CA SER A 399 -4.53 -5.86 -4.85
C SER A 399 -4.86 -7.11 -4.04
N PHE A 400 -5.03 -8.23 -4.73
CA PHE A 400 -5.27 -9.54 -4.11
C PHE A 400 -3.98 -10.27 -3.79
N ASN A 401 -4.00 -11.00 -2.68
CA ASN A 401 -2.98 -11.98 -2.38
C ASN A 401 -2.99 -13.13 -3.41
N THR A 402 -1.84 -13.73 -3.66
CA THR A 402 -1.66 -14.88 -4.56
C THR A 402 -2.52 -16.08 -4.20
N ASP A 403 -2.81 -16.29 -2.93
CA ASP A 403 -3.74 -17.35 -2.48
C ASP A 403 -5.21 -16.96 -2.69
N GLY A 404 -5.53 -15.68 -2.84
CA GLY A 404 -6.89 -15.15 -2.95
C GLY A 404 -7.61 -14.98 -1.61
N SER A 405 -6.97 -15.18 -0.46
CA SER A 405 -7.60 -15.05 0.86
C SER A 405 -7.67 -13.61 1.36
N LEU A 406 -6.70 -12.78 0.98
CA LEU A 406 -6.51 -11.44 1.49
C LEU A 406 -6.56 -10.42 0.35
N LEU A 407 -7.01 -9.22 0.68
CA LEU A 407 -6.99 -8.06 -0.19
C LEU A 407 -6.27 -6.92 0.52
N ALA A 408 -5.43 -6.20 -0.19
CA ALA A 408 -4.83 -4.96 0.29
C ALA A 408 -5.49 -3.77 -0.42
N SER A 409 -5.88 -2.75 0.33
CA SER A 409 -6.36 -1.47 -0.18
C SER A 409 -5.50 -0.33 0.31
N GLY A 410 -5.35 0.72 -0.47
CA GLY A 410 -4.59 1.91 -0.12
C GLY A 410 -5.15 3.15 -0.79
N GLY A 411 -5.07 4.26 -0.10
CA GLY A 411 -5.73 5.48 -0.55
C GLY A 411 -4.98 6.77 -0.24
N PHE A 412 -5.67 7.86 -0.45
CA PHE A 412 -5.19 9.23 -0.23
C PHE A 412 -5.14 9.62 1.25
N ASP A 413 -5.60 8.77 2.15
CA ASP A 413 -5.44 8.89 3.60
C ASP A 413 -4.03 8.47 4.09
N SER A 414 -3.14 8.07 3.18
CA SER A 414 -1.78 7.57 3.48
C SER A 414 -1.75 6.26 4.26
N ILE A 415 -2.89 5.62 4.42
CA ILE A 415 -3.08 4.37 5.16
C ILE A 415 -3.35 3.25 4.17
N GLY A 416 -2.68 2.11 4.34
CA GLY A 416 -3.05 0.86 3.69
C GLY A 416 -3.80 -0.04 4.67
N ARG A 417 -4.73 -0.84 4.17
CA ARG A 417 -5.47 -1.82 4.97
C ARG A 417 -5.43 -3.18 4.31
N ILE A 418 -5.34 -4.22 5.13
CA ILE A 418 -5.38 -5.60 4.68
C ILE A 418 -6.65 -6.25 5.24
N TRP A 419 -7.45 -6.78 4.33
CA TRP A 419 -8.75 -7.37 4.61
C TRP A 419 -8.71 -8.88 4.38
N ASP A 420 -9.29 -9.66 5.29
CA ASP A 420 -9.53 -11.09 5.06
C ASP A 420 -10.92 -11.26 4.41
N LEU A 421 -10.92 -11.66 3.16
CA LEU A 421 -12.15 -11.84 2.38
C LEU A 421 -13.04 -12.98 2.88
N ARG A 422 -12.48 -13.92 3.64
CA ARG A 422 -13.22 -15.07 4.18
C ARG A 422 -14.01 -14.70 5.44
N THR A 423 -13.44 -13.82 6.25
CA THR A 423 -14.04 -13.37 7.52
C THR A 423 -14.68 -11.99 7.40
N GLY A 424 -14.27 -11.17 6.44
CA GLY A 424 -14.69 -9.78 6.28
C GLY A 424 -14.01 -8.80 7.23
N ARG A 425 -12.99 -9.24 7.98
CA ARG A 425 -12.32 -8.43 9.00
C ARG A 425 -11.04 -7.81 8.48
N THR A 426 -10.67 -6.67 9.05
CA THR A 426 -9.34 -6.07 8.84
C THR A 426 -8.29 -6.87 9.60
N VAL A 427 -7.25 -7.33 8.88
CA VAL A 427 -6.15 -8.11 9.46
C VAL A 427 -5.02 -7.22 9.96
N MET A 428 -4.72 -6.15 9.21
CA MET A 428 -3.59 -5.28 9.50
C MET A 428 -3.82 -3.89 8.89
N ILE A 429 -3.37 -2.87 9.60
CA ILE A 429 -3.31 -1.50 9.11
C ILE A 429 -1.85 -1.18 8.79
N LEU A 430 -1.61 -0.59 7.61
CA LEU A 430 -0.28 -0.24 7.10
C LEU A 430 -0.06 1.25 7.29
N GLU A 431 0.38 1.65 8.48
CA GLU A 431 0.65 3.04 8.83
C GLU A 431 2.13 3.37 8.70
N GLY A 432 2.44 4.56 8.14
CA GLY A 432 3.81 5.04 8.09
C GLY A 432 4.20 5.81 6.83
N HIS A 433 3.40 5.80 5.77
CA HIS A 433 3.57 6.73 4.66
C HIS A 433 3.15 8.14 5.05
N ILE A 434 3.85 9.15 4.52
CA ILE A 434 3.56 10.56 4.79
C ILE A 434 2.54 11.11 3.80
N ARG A 435 2.48 10.51 2.60
CA ARG A 435 1.61 10.91 1.50
C ARG A 435 0.77 9.73 1.01
N GLU A 436 -0.07 10.01 0.04
CA GLU A 436 -1.02 9.10 -0.58
C GLU A 436 -0.35 7.81 -1.08
N ILE A 437 -1.04 6.69 -0.94
CA ILE A 437 -0.62 5.40 -1.49
C ILE A 437 -1.24 5.25 -2.89
N TYR A 438 -0.39 5.15 -3.92
CA TYR A 438 -0.82 5.00 -5.30
C TYR A 438 -0.79 3.56 -5.81
N SER A 439 -0.01 2.70 -5.18
CA SER A 439 0.15 1.32 -5.64
C SER A 439 0.40 0.36 -4.50
N LEU A 440 -0.13 -0.83 -4.67
CA LEU A 440 0.04 -1.97 -3.78
C LEU A 440 0.28 -3.21 -4.63
N ASP A 441 1.17 -4.08 -4.22
CA ASP A 441 1.30 -5.41 -4.82
C ASP A 441 1.81 -6.44 -3.81
N TRP A 442 1.35 -7.67 -3.98
CA TRP A 442 1.69 -8.79 -3.12
C TRP A 442 2.87 -9.58 -3.65
N SER A 443 3.76 -9.95 -2.73
CA SER A 443 4.79 -10.94 -3.02
C SER A 443 4.18 -12.32 -3.20
N ILE A 444 4.82 -13.14 -4.01
CA ILE A 444 4.46 -14.55 -4.19
C ILE A 444 4.49 -15.36 -2.88
N ASP A 445 5.24 -14.89 -1.90
CA ASP A 445 5.31 -15.51 -0.57
C ASP A 445 3.98 -15.42 0.19
N GLY A 446 3.05 -14.57 -0.24
CA GLY A 446 1.72 -14.38 0.34
C GLY A 446 1.70 -13.73 1.73
N HIS A 447 2.83 -13.24 2.22
CA HIS A 447 2.93 -12.58 3.53
C HIS A 447 3.64 -11.22 3.48
N ARG A 448 4.22 -10.83 2.34
CA ARG A 448 4.82 -9.52 2.13
C ARG A 448 3.98 -8.70 1.15
N VAL A 449 3.78 -7.43 1.49
CA VAL A 449 3.10 -6.43 0.67
C VAL A 449 4.05 -5.29 0.42
N LEU A 450 4.10 -4.79 -0.81
CA LEU A 450 4.74 -3.53 -1.16
C LEU A 450 3.69 -2.44 -1.28
N SER A 451 4.03 -1.26 -0.79
CA SER A 451 3.25 -0.05 -1.00
C SER A 451 4.12 1.05 -1.60
N GLY A 452 3.64 1.70 -2.64
CA GLY A 452 4.27 2.85 -3.27
C GLY A 452 3.46 4.11 -3.02
N SER A 453 4.12 5.16 -2.56
CA SER A 453 3.48 6.38 -2.11
C SER A 453 3.97 7.63 -2.85
N GLY A 454 3.19 8.71 -2.73
CA GLY A 454 3.55 10.05 -3.18
C GLY A 454 4.71 10.69 -2.42
N ASP A 455 5.22 10.04 -1.36
CA ASP A 455 6.42 10.45 -0.66
C ASP A 455 7.73 9.99 -1.36
N GLY A 456 7.63 9.26 -2.48
CA GLY A 456 8.77 8.72 -3.23
C GLY A 456 9.33 7.42 -2.65
N TRP A 457 8.74 6.92 -1.58
CA TRP A 457 9.17 5.70 -0.92
C TRP A 457 8.34 4.49 -1.32
N VAL A 458 9.01 3.36 -1.42
CA VAL A 458 8.40 2.03 -1.43
C VAL A 458 8.64 1.39 -0.08
N LYS A 459 7.59 0.93 0.59
CA LYS A 459 7.68 0.21 1.86
C LYS A 459 7.26 -1.25 1.68
N CYS A 460 7.95 -2.12 2.39
CA CYS A 460 7.61 -3.54 2.47
C CYS A 460 7.07 -3.86 3.85
N TRP A 461 5.94 -4.51 3.89
CA TRP A 461 5.23 -4.93 5.09
C TRP A 461 5.24 -6.45 5.22
N ASP A 462 5.53 -6.97 6.40
CA ASP A 462 5.44 -8.41 6.68
C ASP A 462 4.29 -8.68 7.64
N LEU A 463 3.26 -9.35 7.16
CA LEU A 463 2.06 -9.66 7.93
C LEU A 463 2.36 -10.56 9.15
N ARG A 464 3.38 -11.41 9.05
CA ARG A 464 3.76 -12.30 10.16
C ARG A 464 4.41 -11.56 11.32
N LYS A 465 5.02 -10.40 11.03
CA LYS A 465 5.67 -9.55 12.02
C LYS A 465 4.82 -8.36 12.43
N VAL A 466 3.70 -8.13 11.73
CA VAL A 466 2.77 -7.01 11.95
C VAL A 466 3.51 -5.66 12.00
N ARG A 467 4.54 -5.51 11.15
CA ARG A 467 5.38 -4.29 11.09
C ARG A 467 6.02 -4.13 9.72
N PRO A 468 6.43 -2.90 9.37
CA PRO A 468 7.23 -2.69 8.18
C PRO A 468 8.58 -3.41 8.31
N LEU A 469 9.02 -4.10 7.25
CA LEU A 469 10.36 -4.67 7.15
C LEU A 469 11.39 -3.60 6.88
N GLY A 470 11.03 -2.58 6.11
CA GLY A 470 11.89 -1.48 5.71
C GLY A 470 11.22 -0.60 4.66
N GLY A 471 11.85 0.51 4.36
CA GLY A 471 11.47 1.43 3.30
C GLY A 471 12.67 1.73 2.41
N LEU A 472 12.39 1.99 1.14
CA LEU A 472 13.34 2.30 0.10
C LEU A 472 12.93 3.61 -0.56
N GLY A 473 13.81 4.62 -0.61
CA GLY A 473 13.62 5.80 -1.44
C GLY A 473 13.78 5.41 -2.91
N ALA A 474 12.67 5.09 -3.56
CA ALA A 474 12.68 4.53 -4.89
C ALA A 474 12.77 5.60 -5.98
N HIS A 475 12.12 6.74 -5.79
CA HIS A 475 12.01 7.81 -6.77
C HIS A 475 12.16 9.19 -6.12
N ASN A 476 12.65 10.17 -6.88
CA ASN A 476 12.68 11.57 -6.44
C ASN A 476 11.31 12.26 -6.51
N GLY A 477 10.33 11.61 -7.12
CA GLY A 477 8.93 12.04 -7.20
C GLY A 477 8.00 10.96 -6.68
N ASN A 478 6.70 11.12 -6.92
CA ASN A 478 5.71 10.14 -6.51
C ASN A 478 5.98 8.78 -7.16
N VAL A 479 5.86 7.69 -6.39
CA VAL A 479 5.80 6.32 -6.93
C VAL A 479 4.39 6.11 -7.48
N SER A 480 4.25 5.96 -8.77
CA SER A 480 2.94 5.86 -9.44
C SER A 480 2.40 4.44 -9.47
N ASP A 481 3.27 3.47 -9.73
CA ASP A 481 2.91 2.06 -9.82
C ASP A 481 4.08 1.18 -9.40
N LEU A 482 3.80 -0.03 -8.94
CA LEU A 482 4.80 -1.04 -8.64
C LEU A 482 4.26 -2.45 -8.84
N ARG A 483 5.16 -3.34 -9.27
CA ARG A 483 4.83 -4.73 -9.53
C ARG A 483 5.94 -5.68 -9.09
N TRP A 484 5.56 -6.69 -8.34
CA TRP A 484 6.39 -7.86 -8.08
C TRP A 484 6.47 -8.75 -9.33
N PHE A 485 7.63 -9.29 -9.58
CA PHE A 485 7.76 -10.37 -10.53
C PHE A 485 7.17 -11.66 -9.92
N LYS A 486 6.03 -12.09 -10.43
CA LYS A 486 5.31 -13.29 -9.93
C LYS A 486 5.77 -14.56 -10.66
N GLY A 487 6.23 -14.44 -11.91
CA GLY A 487 6.73 -15.56 -12.73
C GLY A 487 5.66 -16.58 -13.08
N ILE A 488 5.98 -17.49 -13.96
CA ILE A 488 5.15 -18.64 -14.29
C ILE A 488 5.02 -19.59 -13.09
N ASP A 489 6.07 -19.68 -12.27
CA ASP A 489 6.09 -20.48 -11.04
C ASP A 489 5.12 -19.98 -9.96
N GLY A 490 4.55 -18.77 -10.15
CA GLY A 490 3.55 -18.17 -9.25
C GLY A 490 2.18 -18.82 -9.33
N ASP A 491 1.88 -19.53 -10.42
CA ASP A 491 0.61 -20.23 -10.54
C ASP A 491 0.61 -21.49 -9.65
N LEU A 492 -0.15 -21.38 -8.56
CA LEU A 492 -0.34 -22.47 -7.59
C LEU A 492 -1.24 -23.60 -8.14
N SER A 493 -1.79 -23.45 -9.34
CA SER A 493 -2.63 -24.46 -10.00
C SER A 493 -1.83 -25.58 -10.65
N ILE A 494 -0.53 -25.38 -10.85
CA ILE A 494 0.30 -26.43 -11.44
C ILE A 494 0.46 -27.55 -10.41
N LYS A 495 -0.04 -28.73 -10.78
CA LYS A 495 0.17 -29.98 -10.05
C LYS A 495 1.66 -30.11 -9.74
N PRO A 496 2.06 -30.51 -8.53
CA PRO A 496 3.44 -30.91 -8.33
C PRO A 496 3.73 -31.97 -9.39
N ASP A 497 4.77 -31.75 -10.20
CA ASP A 497 5.25 -32.76 -11.12
C ASP A 497 5.58 -34.00 -10.31
N VAL A 498 4.66 -34.94 -10.31
CA VAL A 498 4.81 -36.23 -9.68
C VAL A 498 5.59 -37.10 -10.67
N ASP A 499 6.79 -36.69 -10.96
CA ASP A 499 7.81 -37.60 -11.44
C ASP A 499 8.52 -38.28 -10.24
N MET A 500 7.67 -38.93 -9.43
CA MET A 500 8.13 -39.82 -8.35
C MET A 500 8.75 -41.14 -8.87
N ALA A 501 8.98 -41.28 -10.19
CA ALA A 501 9.42 -42.53 -10.75
C ALA A 501 10.94 -42.76 -10.68
N ASN A 502 11.77 -41.75 -10.50
CA ASN A 502 13.22 -41.91 -10.61
C ASN A 502 14.02 -41.26 -9.48
N GLY A 503 13.67 -41.35 -8.25
CA GLY A 503 14.54 -41.21 -7.06
C GLY A 503 15.74 -40.22 -7.05
N ILE A 504 15.99 -39.51 -8.14
CA ILE A 504 17.08 -38.54 -8.31
C ILE A 504 16.40 -37.16 -8.18
N ARG A 505 16.38 -36.64 -6.97
CA ARG A 505 16.10 -35.20 -6.75
C ARG A 505 17.22 -34.44 -7.46
N ASN A 506 16.89 -33.91 -8.65
CA ASN A 506 17.72 -32.89 -9.25
C ASN A 506 17.94 -31.79 -8.19
N GLU A 507 19.17 -31.35 -8.01
CA GLU A 507 19.56 -30.30 -7.08
C GLU A 507 18.57 -29.16 -7.22
N THR A 508 17.76 -28.93 -6.18
CA THR A 508 16.72 -27.92 -6.18
C THR A 508 17.34 -26.56 -6.41
N THR A 509 17.09 -25.98 -7.57
CA THR A 509 17.49 -24.61 -7.87
C THR A 509 16.51 -23.65 -7.20
N PRO A 510 16.97 -22.52 -6.63
CA PRO A 510 16.08 -21.50 -6.07
C PRO A 510 15.14 -20.94 -7.14
N ARG A 511 13.94 -20.55 -6.74
CA ARG A 511 12.93 -19.99 -7.66
C ARG A 511 13.33 -18.62 -8.20
N LYS A 512 12.89 -18.35 -9.41
CA LYS A 512 13.01 -17.05 -10.05
C LYS A 512 11.92 -16.09 -9.58
N ALA A 513 10.71 -16.59 -9.33
CA ALA A 513 9.56 -15.80 -8.90
C ALA A 513 9.82 -15.08 -7.55
N GLY A 514 9.38 -13.84 -7.43
CA GLY A 514 9.56 -13.03 -6.23
C GLY A 514 10.99 -12.52 -6.00
N THR A 515 11.87 -12.59 -6.99
CA THR A 515 13.28 -12.19 -6.84
C THR A 515 13.53 -10.71 -7.04
N PHE A 516 12.64 -10.01 -7.75
CA PHE A 516 12.72 -8.58 -8.02
C PHE A 516 11.34 -7.95 -8.12
N PHE A 517 11.31 -6.64 -8.06
CA PHE A 517 10.14 -5.83 -8.34
C PHE A 517 10.52 -4.61 -9.15
N VAL A 518 9.55 -4.04 -9.81
CA VAL A 518 9.71 -2.86 -10.65
C VAL A 518 8.80 -1.76 -10.13
N SER A 519 9.31 -0.53 -10.11
CA SER A 519 8.53 0.65 -9.75
C SER A 519 8.62 1.71 -10.83
N SER A 520 7.55 2.47 -11.00
CA SER A 520 7.51 3.65 -11.87
C SER A 520 7.27 4.91 -11.05
N GLY A 521 7.81 6.04 -11.52
CA GLY A 521 7.70 7.29 -10.79
C GLY A 521 7.49 8.52 -11.66
N PHE A 522 7.11 9.61 -11.00
CA PHE A 522 6.94 10.93 -11.63
C PHE A 522 8.27 11.60 -11.98
N ASP A 523 9.39 11.00 -11.60
CA ASP A 523 10.75 11.36 -12.03
C ASP A 523 11.12 10.86 -13.44
N ARG A 524 10.14 10.32 -14.22
CA ARG A 524 10.25 9.81 -15.59
C ARG A 524 11.06 8.52 -15.72
N ASN A 525 11.39 7.89 -14.61
CA ASN A 525 12.17 6.66 -14.58
C ASN A 525 11.33 5.46 -14.18
N VAL A 526 11.79 4.30 -14.63
CA VAL A 526 11.35 3.01 -14.13
C VAL A 526 12.56 2.36 -13.46
N ASN A 527 12.40 1.94 -12.23
CA ASN A 527 13.47 1.37 -11.42
C ASN A 527 13.22 -0.11 -11.16
N ILE A 528 14.26 -0.94 -11.33
CA ILE A 528 14.23 -2.37 -11.06
C ILE A 528 15.02 -2.61 -9.78
N PHE A 529 14.40 -3.23 -8.78
CA PHE A 529 15.00 -3.52 -7.49
C PHE A 529 15.05 -5.01 -7.22
N SER A 530 16.15 -5.46 -6.62
CA SER A 530 16.23 -6.80 -6.05
C SER A 530 15.39 -6.90 -4.77
N ALA A 531 14.65 -7.98 -4.63
CA ALA A 531 13.67 -8.11 -3.54
C ALA A 531 14.26 -8.48 -2.17
N ASP A 532 15.50 -8.95 -2.11
CA ASP A 532 16.11 -9.42 -0.85
C ASP A 532 17.05 -8.39 -0.23
N ASP A 533 17.89 -7.77 -1.05
CA ASP A 533 18.87 -6.77 -0.61
C ASP A 533 18.36 -5.33 -0.81
N TRP A 534 17.18 -5.16 -1.37
CA TRP A 534 16.53 -3.87 -1.65
C TRP A 534 17.41 -2.93 -2.47
N SER A 535 18.37 -3.47 -3.20
CA SER A 535 19.30 -2.69 -4.00
C SER A 535 18.72 -2.42 -5.39
N LEU A 536 19.04 -1.24 -5.92
CA LEU A 536 18.74 -0.87 -7.30
C LEU A 536 19.59 -1.75 -8.24
N ALA A 537 18.93 -2.53 -9.10
CA ALA A 537 19.58 -3.32 -10.14
C ALA A 537 19.80 -2.49 -11.41
N LYS A 538 18.77 -1.77 -11.86
CA LYS A 538 18.83 -0.92 -13.07
C LYS A 538 17.81 0.21 -12.96
N GLN A 539 18.19 1.38 -13.46
CA GLN A 539 17.29 2.49 -13.74
C GLN A 539 17.09 2.60 -15.24
N LEU A 540 15.86 2.57 -15.68
CA LEU A 540 15.44 2.68 -17.06
C LEU A 540 14.93 4.11 -17.30
N SER A 541 15.65 4.88 -18.09
CA SER A 541 15.29 6.25 -18.46
C SER A 541 14.96 6.33 -19.96
N GLY A 542 13.93 7.09 -20.32
CA GLY A 542 13.50 7.21 -21.72
C GLY A 542 12.15 7.85 -21.91
N HIS A 543 11.31 7.92 -20.87
CA HIS A 543 10.06 8.69 -20.90
C HIS A 543 10.34 10.20 -20.85
N SER A 544 9.63 10.96 -21.68
CA SER A 544 9.70 12.43 -21.66
C SER A 544 8.75 13.06 -20.63
N GLY A 545 7.73 12.31 -20.18
CA GLY A 545 6.78 12.69 -19.14
C GLY A 545 6.79 11.74 -17.95
N ASN A 546 5.94 12.02 -16.96
CA ASN A 546 5.78 11.15 -15.79
C ASN A 546 5.36 9.75 -16.21
N VAL A 547 5.98 8.73 -15.64
CA VAL A 547 5.56 7.33 -15.84
C VAL A 547 4.38 7.08 -14.91
N LEU A 548 3.30 6.55 -15.45
CA LEU A 548 2.05 6.34 -14.70
C LEU A 548 1.84 4.88 -14.30
N SER A 549 2.33 3.94 -15.09
CA SER A 549 2.18 2.52 -14.82
C SER A 549 3.37 1.71 -15.31
N VAL A 550 3.61 0.59 -14.67
CA VAL A 550 4.63 -0.40 -15.04
C VAL A 550 4.07 -1.81 -14.86
N ASP A 551 4.48 -2.73 -15.70
CA ASP A 551 4.16 -4.14 -15.57
C ASP A 551 5.31 -5.02 -16.06
N VAL A 552 5.34 -6.28 -15.60
CA VAL A 552 6.38 -7.25 -15.93
C VAL A 552 5.73 -8.48 -16.54
N SER A 553 6.26 -8.95 -17.67
CA SER A 553 5.77 -10.19 -18.29
C SER A 553 6.06 -11.42 -17.41
N GLN A 554 5.19 -12.43 -17.46
CA GLN A 554 5.34 -13.63 -16.63
C GLN A 554 6.63 -14.42 -16.92
N ASP A 555 7.13 -14.35 -18.14
CA ASP A 555 8.38 -14.97 -18.57
C ASP A 555 9.63 -14.14 -18.24
N SER A 556 9.45 -12.95 -17.62
CA SER A 556 10.52 -12.00 -17.30
C SER A 556 11.34 -11.48 -18.48
N LYS A 557 10.86 -11.66 -19.71
CA LYS A 557 11.55 -11.13 -20.91
C LYS A 557 11.35 -9.64 -21.08
N TRP A 558 10.14 -9.16 -20.73
CA TRP A 558 9.69 -7.81 -21.04
C TRP A 558 9.20 -7.07 -19.80
N ILE A 559 9.47 -5.78 -19.78
CA ILE A 559 8.85 -4.82 -18.88
C ILE A 559 8.13 -3.80 -19.77
N ALA A 560 6.87 -3.52 -19.48
CA ALA A 560 6.11 -2.47 -20.13
C ALA A 560 5.96 -1.28 -19.18
N SER A 561 6.07 -0.07 -19.72
CA SER A 561 5.78 1.15 -18.98
C SER A 561 4.91 2.09 -19.81
N SER A 562 4.00 2.80 -19.16
CA SER A 562 3.17 3.82 -19.81
C SER A 562 3.25 5.14 -19.09
N GLY A 563 3.07 6.23 -19.81
CA GLY A 563 3.30 7.54 -19.24
C GLY A 563 2.44 8.67 -19.78
N HIS A 564 2.66 9.82 -19.18
CA HIS A 564 2.02 11.08 -19.55
C HIS A 564 2.45 11.57 -20.95
N ASP A 565 3.54 11.05 -21.48
CA ASP A 565 4.02 11.28 -22.85
C ASP A 565 3.22 10.56 -23.94
N ARG A 566 2.11 9.92 -23.58
CA ARG A 566 1.18 9.19 -24.47
C ARG A 566 1.78 7.93 -25.09
N THR A 567 2.94 7.49 -24.58
CA THR A 567 3.63 6.32 -25.12
C THR A 567 3.51 5.12 -24.18
N VAL A 568 3.52 3.95 -24.79
CA VAL A 568 3.87 2.68 -24.13
C VAL A 568 5.27 2.32 -24.59
N LYS A 569 6.14 2.03 -23.63
CA LYS A 569 7.53 1.61 -23.88
C LYS A 569 7.71 0.18 -23.45
N LEU A 570 8.42 -0.56 -24.27
CA LEU A 570 8.82 -1.93 -24.01
C LEU A 570 10.32 -1.96 -23.74
N TRP A 571 10.67 -2.58 -22.62
CA TRP A 571 12.04 -2.76 -22.19
C TRP A 571 12.36 -4.24 -22.18
N GLY A 572 13.51 -4.61 -22.72
CA GLY A 572 13.93 -6.00 -22.83
C GLY A 572 15.45 -6.11 -22.83
N ARG A 573 15.91 -7.35 -22.84
CA ARG A 573 17.34 -7.65 -23.00
C ARG A 573 17.63 -7.95 -24.45
N ASN A 574 18.83 -7.58 -24.91
CA ASN A 574 19.25 -7.79 -26.29
C ASN A 574 19.36 -9.27 -26.70
N ASP A 575 19.52 -10.17 -25.74
CA ASP A 575 19.55 -11.62 -25.98
C ASP A 575 18.16 -12.25 -26.15
N GLY A 576 17.09 -11.52 -25.88
CA GLY A 576 15.70 -12.01 -25.99
C GLY A 576 15.35 -13.15 -25.02
N GLU A 577 16.26 -13.47 -24.10
CA GLU A 577 16.03 -14.50 -23.09
C GLU A 577 15.39 -13.92 -21.81
N GLY A 578 14.56 -14.72 -21.16
CA GLY A 578 14.05 -14.41 -19.82
C GLY A 578 15.14 -14.53 -18.75
N ILE A 579 14.81 -14.09 -17.55
CA ILE A 579 15.70 -14.17 -16.37
C ILE A 579 15.90 -15.61 -15.93
#